data_0e80635be04ecfb8e7bb346a96d0dc56
#
_entry.id   0e80635be04ecfb8e7bb346a96d0dc56
#
_cell.length_a   1.000
_cell.length_b   1.000
_cell.length_c   1.000
_cell.angle_alpha   90.00
_cell.angle_beta   90.00
_cell.angle_gamma   90.00
#
_symmetry.space_group_name_H-M   'P 1'
#
loop_
_entity.id
_entity.type
_entity.pdbx_description
1 polymer ?
#
loop_
_entity_poly.entity_id
_entity_poly.type
_entity_poly.pdbx_seq_one_letter_code
_entity_poly.pdbx_strand_id
1 'polypeptide(L)'
;NGKPRCAACKFISLFAAHGFFDRNHLTKEAFMNRNKETQSRRKLWLLLLLCYPVSAVLLLLAQYAPGFAEWYATGPYAVLSRGGNFLSGLFPFSIAELLVVICPILAIVWIAIQTIRIVRTKESRGKNALGSALRLLCAGGIIFLLFTTNCGINYSRATFAETCGLPVQDSSQEELQTLCVSLTQH
;
A
#
# COMPACT_ATOMS: atom_id res chain seq x y z
N ASN A 1 -68.33 -4.12 -35.38
CA ASN A 1 -67.84 -5.25 -34.57
C ASN A 1 -66.77 -4.80 -33.59
N GLY A 2 -67.21 -4.11 -32.54
CA GLY A 2 -66.36 -3.73 -31.45
C GLY A 2 -66.29 -4.83 -30.38
N LYS A 3 -65.19 -5.53 -30.26
CA LYS A 3 -64.97 -6.44 -29.14
C LYS A 3 -64.76 -5.60 -27.84
N PRO A 4 -65.45 -5.91 -26.74
CA PRO A 4 -65.32 -5.26 -25.51
C PRO A 4 -63.90 -5.64 -24.94
N ARG A 5 -62.99 -4.69 -24.91
CA ARG A 5 -61.69 -4.87 -24.21
C ARG A 5 -61.95 -4.87 -22.72
N CYS A 6 -61.85 -6.05 -22.11
CA CYS A 6 -62.05 -6.27 -20.70
C CYS A 6 -61.13 -5.32 -19.91
N ALA A 7 -61.67 -4.59 -18.93
CA ALA A 7 -60.95 -3.65 -18.08
C ALA A 7 -59.73 -4.27 -17.36
N ALA A 8 -59.82 -5.58 -17.11
CA ALA A 8 -58.73 -6.39 -16.55
C ALA A 8 -57.49 -6.47 -17.45
N CYS A 9 -57.69 -6.55 -18.81
CA CYS A 9 -56.57 -6.54 -19.76
C CYS A 9 -55.82 -5.19 -19.79
N LYS A 10 -56.52 -4.07 -19.63
CA LYS A 10 -55.89 -2.75 -19.52
C LYS A 10 -55.11 -2.60 -18.22
N PHE A 11 -55.63 -3.15 -17.12
CA PHE A 11 -54.96 -3.10 -15.82
C PHE A 11 -53.67 -3.93 -15.80
N ILE A 12 -53.71 -5.13 -16.39
CA ILE A 12 -52.54 -6.02 -16.51
C ILE A 12 -51.47 -5.40 -17.43
N SER A 13 -51.86 -4.75 -18.53
CA SER A 13 -50.91 -4.08 -19.42
C SER A 13 -50.25 -2.83 -18.79
N LEU A 14 -50.98 -2.09 -17.96
CA LEU A 14 -50.44 -0.96 -17.20
C LEU A 14 -49.44 -1.42 -16.11
N PHE A 15 -49.78 -2.51 -15.41
CA PHE A 15 -48.89 -3.09 -14.37
C PHE A 15 -47.61 -3.70 -14.98
N ALA A 16 -47.74 -4.36 -16.16
CA ALA A 16 -46.60 -4.90 -16.89
C ALA A 16 -45.68 -3.77 -17.43
N ALA A 17 -46.26 -2.67 -17.93
CA ALA A 17 -45.51 -1.52 -18.41
C ALA A 17 -44.79 -0.77 -17.27
N HIS A 18 -45.44 -0.63 -16.11
CA HIS A 18 -44.83 0.00 -14.94
C HIS A 18 -43.70 -0.85 -14.35
N GLY A 19 -43.87 -2.16 -14.25
CA GLY A 19 -42.85 -3.08 -13.77
C GLY A 19 -41.66 -3.27 -14.73
N PHE A 20 -41.91 -3.11 -16.04
CA PHE A 20 -40.84 -3.15 -17.05
C PHE A 20 -40.05 -1.84 -17.10
N PHE A 21 -40.68 -0.69 -16.87
CA PHE A 21 -40.06 0.61 -16.84
C PHE A 21 -39.14 0.75 -15.58
N ASP A 22 -39.63 0.26 -14.44
CA ASP A 22 -38.86 0.32 -13.16
C ASP A 22 -37.63 -0.61 -13.20
N ARG A 23 -37.77 -1.79 -13.81
CA ARG A 23 -36.66 -2.75 -13.95
C ARG A 23 -35.53 -2.23 -14.85
N ASN A 24 -35.85 -1.51 -15.92
CA ASN A 24 -34.87 -0.91 -16.82
C ASN A 24 -34.14 0.29 -16.16
N HIS A 25 -34.85 1.04 -15.32
CA HIS A 25 -34.24 2.16 -14.57
C HIS A 25 -33.26 1.63 -13.51
N LEU A 26 -33.67 0.64 -12.73
CA LEU A 26 -32.84 0.00 -11.72
C LEU A 26 -31.59 -0.69 -12.31
N THR A 27 -31.72 -1.32 -13.47
CA THR A 27 -30.57 -1.93 -14.16
C THR A 27 -29.61 -0.89 -14.74
N LYS A 28 -30.10 0.24 -15.24
CA LYS A 28 -29.27 1.37 -15.69
C LYS A 28 -28.52 2.02 -14.54
N GLU A 29 -29.19 2.25 -13.42
CA GLU A 29 -28.56 2.81 -12.23
C GLU A 29 -27.50 1.89 -11.64
N ALA A 30 -27.80 0.59 -11.54
CA ALA A 30 -26.85 -0.43 -11.11
C ALA A 30 -25.64 -0.53 -12.05
N PHE A 31 -25.85 -0.41 -13.36
CA PHE A 31 -24.78 -0.41 -14.36
C PHE A 31 -23.91 0.87 -14.28
N MET A 32 -24.54 2.05 -14.14
CA MET A 32 -23.82 3.31 -13.99
C MET A 32 -23.05 3.36 -12.67
N ASN A 33 -23.61 2.84 -11.59
CA ASN A 33 -22.93 2.78 -10.29
C ASN A 33 -21.75 1.81 -10.33
N ARG A 34 -21.90 0.66 -10.99
CA ARG A 34 -20.80 -0.29 -11.21
C ARG A 34 -19.67 0.30 -12.06
N ASN A 35 -19.99 1.10 -13.08
CA ASN A 35 -19.00 1.79 -13.90
C ASN A 35 -18.26 2.89 -13.12
N LYS A 36 -18.96 3.66 -12.30
CA LYS A 36 -18.35 4.66 -11.41
C LYS A 36 -17.40 4.00 -10.39
N GLU A 37 -17.81 2.89 -9.82
CA GLU A 37 -17.00 2.14 -8.86
C GLU A 37 -15.73 1.54 -9.50
N THR A 38 -15.84 0.98 -10.71
CA THR A 38 -14.68 0.48 -11.45
C THR A 38 -13.74 1.59 -11.88
N GLN A 39 -14.26 2.74 -12.26
CA GLN A 39 -13.45 3.89 -12.65
C GLN A 39 -12.75 4.53 -11.44
N SER A 40 -13.43 4.60 -10.30
CA SER A 40 -12.84 5.07 -9.04
C SER A 40 -11.72 4.14 -8.56
N ARG A 41 -11.93 2.84 -8.61
CA ARG A 41 -10.90 1.83 -8.28
C ARG A 41 -9.69 1.93 -9.21
N ARG A 42 -9.90 2.16 -10.51
CA ARG A 42 -8.83 2.30 -11.49
C ARG A 42 -7.96 3.54 -11.22
N LYS A 43 -8.57 4.67 -10.86
CA LYS A 43 -7.85 5.88 -10.44
C LYS A 43 -7.03 5.64 -9.16
N LEU A 44 -7.60 4.92 -8.20
CA LEU A 44 -6.90 4.55 -6.96
C LEU A 44 -5.65 3.71 -7.25
N TRP A 45 -5.74 2.72 -8.14
CA TRP A 45 -4.58 1.90 -8.52
C TRP A 45 -3.48 2.71 -9.21
N LEU A 46 -3.85 3.64 -10.09
CA LEU A 46 -2.88 4.55 -10.71
C LEU A 46 -2.21 5.46 -9.68
N LEU A 47 -2.98 5.96 -8.70
CA LEU A 47 -2.44 6.77 -7.61
C LEU A 47 -1.46 5.97 -6.74
N LEU A 48 -1.77 4.70 -6.44
CA LEU A 48 -0.88 3.84 -5.66
C LEU A 48 0.41 3.48 -6.41
N LEU A 49 0.36 3.34 -7.73
CA LEU A 49 1.56 3.16 -8.56
C LEU A 49 2.48 4.39 -8.54
N LEU A 50 1.93 5.58 -8.24
CA LEU A 50 2.72 6.81 -8.09
C LEU A 50 3.68 6.73 -6.87
N CYS A 51 3.46 5.80 -5.94
CA CYS A 51 4.37 5.59 -4.82
C CYS A 51 5.80 5.25 -5.26
N TYR A 52 5.98 4.53 -6.38
CA TYR A 52 7.32 4.19 -6.90
C TYR A 52 8.12 5.42 -7.36
N PRO A 53 7.61 6.25 -8.28
CA PRO A 53 8.37 7.44 -8.70
C PRO A 53 8.56 8.44 -7.55
N VAL A 54 7.60 8.58 -6.64
CA VAL A 54 7.77 9.42 -5.45
C VAL A 54 8.91 8.91 -4.57
N SER A 55 8.96 7.61 -4.30
CA SER A 55 10.06 6.99 -3.54
C SER A 55 11.41 7.18 -4.24
N ALA A 56 11.46 6.99 -5.57
CA ALA A 56 12.68 7.18 -6.35
C ALA A 56 13.17 8.64 -6.28
N VAL A 57 12.26 9.60 -6.43
CA VAL A 57 12.61 11.04 -6.32
C VAL A 57 13.11 11.37 -4.91
N LEU A 58 12.48 10.85 -3.87
CA LEU A 58 12.93 11.07 -2.48
C LEU A 58 14.33 10.51 -2.24
N LEU A 59 14.63 9.30 -2.75
CA LEU A 59 15.96 8.70 -2.64
C LEU A 59 17.01 9.50 -3.41
N LEU A 60 16.69 9.96 -4.63
CA LEU A 60 17.59 10.81 -5.41
C LEU A 60 17.84 12.14 -4.69
N LEU A 61 16.81 12.77 -4.14
CA LEU A 61 16.97 14.00 -3.35
C LEU A 61 17.85 13.75 -2.12
N ALA A 62 17.67 12.63 -1.42
CA ALA A 62 18.48 12.28 -0.26
C ALA A 62 19.96 12.06 -0.63
N GLN A 63 20.22 11.54 -1.84
CA GLN A 63 21.58 11.21 -2.28
C GLN A 63 22.30 12.42 -2.91
N TYR A 64 21.59 13.26 -3.68
CA TYR A 64 22.19 14.32 -4.46
C TYR A 64 22.00 15.73 -3.87
N ALA A 65 21.00 15.94 -3.00
CA ALA A 65 20.78 17.24 -2.39
C ALA A 65 21.44 17.32 -1.01
N PRO A 66 22.56 18.08 -0.85
CA PRO A 66 23.25 18.17 0.42
C PRO A 66 22.34 18.77 1.50
N GLY A 67 22.28 18.14 2.65
CA GLY A 67 21.45 18.58 3.78
C GLY A 67 19.98 18.17 3.73
N PHE A 68 19.47 17.66 2.62
CA PHE A 68 18.06 17.21 2.54
C PHE A 68 17.78 16.06 3.53
N ALA A 69 18.65 15.05 3.59
CA ALA A 69 18.51 13.92 4.48
C ALA A 69 18.53 14.36 5.97
N GLU A 70 19.36 15.34 6.32
CA GLU A 70 19.45 15.89 7.67
C GLU A 70 18.20 16.71 8.03
N TRP A 71 17.75 17.59 7.13
CA TRP A 71 16.51 18.34 7.30
C TRP A 71 15.31 17.39 7.48
N TYR A 72 15.23 16.34 6.66
CA TYR A 72 14.16 15.36 6.75
C TYR A 72 14.17 14.63 8.10
N ALA A 73 15.34 14.19 8.55
CA ALA A 73 15.51 13.42 9.78
C ALA A 73 15.18 14.24 11.04
N THR A 74 15.60 15.52 11.08
CA THR A 74 15.37 16.40 12.22
C THR A 74 13.98 17.00 12.27
N GLY A 75 13.32 17.19 11.11
CA GLY A 75 11.99 17.77 10.99
C GLY A 75 10.90 16.72 10.79
N PRO A 76 10.54 16.40 9.53
CA PRO A 76 9.37 15.54 9.21
C PRO A 76 9.44 14.16 9.87
N TYR A 77 10.60 13.50 9.82
CA TYR A 77 10.76 12.17 10.40
C TYR A 77 10.68 12.18 11.93
N ALA A 78 11.22 13.20 12.58
CA ALA A 78 11.15 13.33 14.02
C ALA A 78 9.69 13.42 14.53
N VAL A 79 8.82 14.12 13.80
CA VAL A 79 7.39 14.21 14.12
C VAL A 79 6.71 12.86 13.90
N LEU A 80 7.01 12.21 12.77
CA LEU A 80 6.45 10.90 12.43
C LEU A 80 6.85 9.82 13.45
N SER A 81 8.12 9.79 13.85
CA SER A 81 8.64 8.83 14.81
C SER A 81 8.08 9.05 16.22
N ARG A 82 7.88 10.30 16.65
CA ARG A 82 7.21 10.60 17.93
C ARG A 82 5.78 10.09 17.94
N GLY A 83 5.01 10.29 16.85
CA GLY A 83 3.67 9.76 16.69
C GLY A 83 3.66 8.23 16.72
N GLY A 84 4.58 7.59 16.01
CA GLY A 84 4.75 6.14 16.02
C GLY A 84 5.10 5.58 17.40
N ASN A 85 6.03 6.22 18.11
CA ASN A 85 6.41 5.84 19.48
C ASN A 85 5.27 6.01 20.46
N PHE A 86 4.48 7.06 20.36
CA PHE A 86 3.28 7.25 21.18
C PHE A 86 2.28 6.12 20.97
N LEU A 87 1.96 5.78 19.70
CA LEU A 87 1.07 4.68 19.37
C LEU A 87 1.61 3.32 19.86
N SER A 88 2.90 3.07 19.69
CA SER A 88 3.53 1.83 20.17
C SER A 88 3.56 1.74 21.69
N GLY A 89 3.73 2.86 22.39
CA GLY A 89 3.73 2.91 23.84
C GLY A 89 2.37 2.64 24.51
N LEU A 90 1.26 2.71 23.74
CA LEU A 90 -0.07 2.35 24.23
C LEU A 90 -0.26 0.82 24.43
N PHE A 91 0.62 0.01 23.82
CA PHE A 91 0.51 -1.44 23.89
C PHE A 91 1.63 -2.02 24.75
N PRO A 92 1.34 -3.02 25.61
CA PRO A 92 2.34 -3.65 26.48
C PRO A 92 3.26 -4.63 25.73
N PHE A 93 3.13 -4.75 24.42
CA PHE A 93 3.92 -5.64 23.55
C PHE A 93 4.48 -4.90 22.35
N SER A 94 5.56 -5.42 21.79
CA SER A 94 6.21 -4.83 20.61
C SER A 94 5.33 -5.01 19.36
N ILE A 95 4.74 -3.91 18.88
CA ILE A 95 3.97 -3.91 17.62
C ILE A 95 4.85 -4.35 16.45
N ALA A 96 6.13 -4.00 16.45
CA ALA A 96 7.07 -4.36 15.39
C ALA A 96 7.25 -5.88 15.30
N GLU A 97 7.43 -6.57 16.42
CA GLU A 97 7.54 -8.04 16.47
C GLU A 97 6.26 -8.71 15.97
N LEU A 98 5.11 -8.20 16.40
CA LEU A 98 3.81 -8.71 15.96
C LEU A 98 3.64 -8.57 14.44
N LEU A 99 4.01 -7.42 13.88
CA LEU A 99 3.94 -7.17 12.44
C LEU A 99 4.89 -8.07 11.64
N VAL A 100 6.13 -8.29 12.13
CA VAL A 100 7.10 -9.16 11.46
C VAL A 100 6.59 -10.61 11.37
N VAL A 101 5.80 -11.07 12.34
CA VAL A 101 5.21 -12.42 12.31
C VAL A 101 3.91 -12.46 11.51
N ILE A 102 3.02 -11.50 11.73
CA ILE A 102 1.67 -11.52 11.13
C ILE A 102 1.70 -11.17 9.64
N CYS A 103 2.48 -10.16 9.23
CA CYS A 103 2.50 -9.72 7.84
C CYS A 103 2.89 -10.81 6.83
N PRO A 104 3.95 -11.61 7.04
CA PRO A 104 4.28 -12.69 6.12
C PRO A 104 3.22 -13.79 6.09
N ILE A 105 2.60 -14.13 7.23
CA ILE A 105 1.52 -15.11 7.28
C ILE A 105 0.32 -14.62 6.45
N LEU A 106 -0.11 -13.38 6.64
CA LEU A 106 -1.20 -12.77 5.86
C LEU A 106 -0.85 -12.71 4.37
N ALA A 107 0.40 -12.40 4.02
CA ALA A 107 0.87 -12.38 2.63
C ALA A 107 0.78 -13.78 1.99
N ILE A 108 1.22 -14.82 2.68
CA ILE A 108 1.15 -16.22 2.21
C ILE A 108 -0.31 -16.64 2.00
N VAL A 109 -1.18 -16.39 2.99
CA VAL A 109 -2.62 -16.70 2.89
C VAL A 109 -3.26 -15.96 1.74
N TRP A 110 -2.94 -14.67 1.57
CA TRP A 110 -3.47 -13.87 0.47
C TRP A 110 -3.02 -14.40 -0.89
N ILE A 111 -1.72 -14.74 -1.06
CA ILE A 111 -1.17 -15.33 -2.28
C ILE A 111 -1.87 -16.67 -2.58
N ALA A 112 -2.05 -17.53 -1.59
CA ALA A 112 -2.74 -18.80 -1.74
C ALA A 112 -4.19 -18.61 -2.22
N ILE A 113 -4.93 -17.69 -1.61
CA ILE A 113 -6.31 -17.36 -2.02
C ILE A 113 -6.34 -16.87 -3.46
N GLN A 114 -5.43 -15.98 -3.86
CA GLN A 114 -5.39 -15.45 -5.22
C GLN A 114 -5.04 -16.54 -6.25
N THR A 115 -4.10 -17.41 -5.92
CA THR A 115 -3.72 -18.56 -6.77
C THR A 115 -4.91 -19.49 -6.98
N ILE A 116 -5.63 -19.85 -5.91
CA ILE A 116 -6.82 -20.70 -5.99
C ILE A 116 -7.90 -20.03 -6.86
N ARG A 117 -8.13 -18.73 -6.71
CA ARG A 117 -9.09 -17.98 -7.54
C ARG A 117 -8.72 -18.01 -9.02
N ILE A 118 -7.46 -17.78 -9.36
CA ILE A 118 -6.98 -17.79 -10.75
C ILE A 118 -7.13 -19.19 -11.37
N VAL A 119 -6.80 -20.24 -10.62
CA VAL A 119 -6.88 -21.63 -11.10
C VAL A 119 -8.34 -22.07 -11.31
N ARG A 120 -9.24 -21.70 -10.39
CA ARG A 120 -10.67 -22.08 -10.45
C ARG A 120 -11.44 -21.37 -11.57
N THR A 121 -11.05 -20.16 -11.96
CA THR A 121 -11.80 -19.34 -12.92
C THR A 121 -11.25 -19.55 -14.33
N LYS A 122 -11.72 -20.57 -15.05
CA LYS A 122 -11.19 -20.97 -16.38
C LYS A 122 -11.40 -19.89 -17.48
N GLU A 123 -12.54 -19.18 -17.49
CA GLU A 123 -12.91 -18.22 -18.55
C GLU A 123 -12.22 -16.84 -18.46
N SER A 124 -11.74 -16.42 -17.30
CA SER A 124 -11.16 -15.09 -17.10
C SER A 124 -9.79 -15.09 -16.42
N ARG A 125 -9.01 -16.17 -16.59
CA ARG A 125 -7.69 -16.35 -15.96
C ARG A 125 -6.76 -15.16 -16.17
N GLY A 126 -6.65 -14.66 -17.40
CA GLY A 126 -5.78 -13.54 -17.73
C GLY A 126 -6.18 -12.24 -17.03
N LYS A 127 -7.47 -11.91 -17.00
CA LYS A 127 -7.97 -10.70 -16.31
C LYS A 127 -7.78 -10.78 -14.80
N ASN A 128 -8.02 -11.95 -14.21
CA ASN A 128 -7.83 -12.18 -12.77
C ASN A 128 -6.35 -12.15 -12.37
N ALA A 129 -5.48 -12.76 -13.19
CA ALA A 129 -4.04 -12.74 -12.99
C ALA A 129 -3.49 -11.31 -13.07
N LEU A 130 -3.87 -10.53 -14.10
CA LEU A 130 -3.48 -9.13 -14.25
C LEU A 130 -3.97 -8.27 -13.08
N GLY A 131 -5.22 -8.47 -12.63
CA GLY A 131 -5.76 -7.78 -11.48
C GLY A 131 -5.01 -8.11 -10.17
N SER A 132 -4.59 -9.36 -9.99
CA SER A 132 -3.78 -9.79 -8.83
C SER A 132 -2.36 -9.23 -8.89
N ALA A 133 -1.72 -9.25 -10.07
CA ALA A 133 -0.40 -8.66 -10.28
C ALA A 133 -0.41 -7.14 -9.98
N LEU A 134 -1.44 -6.43 -10.44
CA LEU A 134 -1.59 -5.01 -10.16
C LEU A 134 -1.73 -4.72 -8.66
N ARG A 135 -2.48 -5.54 -7.92
CA ARG A 135 -2.61 -5.41 -6.46
C ARG A 135 -1.27 -5.64 -5.75
N LEU A 136 -0.50 -6.65 -6.17
CA LEU A 136 0.84 -6.90 -5.65
C LEU A 136 1.78 -5.72 -5.91
N LEU A 137 1.78 -5.18 -7.13
CA LEU A 137 2.57 -4.01 -7.46
C LEU A 137 2.19 -2.81 -6.58
N CYS A 138 0.90 -2.55 -6.40
CA CYS A 138 0.46 -1.44 -5.53
C CYS A 138 0.87 -1.64 -4.08
N ALA A 139 0.73 -2.86 -3.53
CA ALA A 139 1.19 -3.18 -2.18
C ALA A 139 2.72 -3.02 -2.06
N GLY A 140 3.48 -3.50 -3.04
CA GLY A 140 4.92 -3.28 -3.12
C GLY A 140 5.31 -1.79 -3.17
N GLY A 141 4.57 -0.97 -3.91
CA GLY A 141 4.78 0.48 -3.97
C GLY A 141 4.59 1.17 -2.62
N ILE A 142 3.55 0.78 -1.89
CA ILE A 142 3.31 1.31 -0.52
C ILE A 142 4.44 0.89 0.42
N ILE A 143 4.83 -0.39 0.40
CA ILE A 143 5.92 -0.91 1.24
C ILE A 143 7.23 -0.20 0.89
N PHE A 144 7.51 0.00 -0.40
CA PHE A 144 8.71 0.69 -0.85
C PHE A 144 8.72 2.16 -0.43
N LEU A 145 7.58 2.86 -0.48
CA LEU A 145 7.46 4.22 0.02
C LEU A 145 7.68 4.29 1.54
N LEU A 146 7.08 3.36 2.29
CA LEU A 146 7.27 3.27 3.74
C LEU A 146 8.74 2.97 4.09
N PHE A 147 9.39 2.08 3.36
CA PHE A 147 10.82 1.80 3.54
C PHE A 147 11.67 3.04 3.23
N THR A 148 11.39 3.72 2.13
CA THR A 148 12.12 4.94 1.73
C THR A 148 12.01 6.03 2.79
N THR A 149 10.81 6.29 3.30
CA THR A 149 10.58 7.33 4.30
C THR A 149 11.13 6.97 5.69
N ASN A 150 11.12 5.71 6.08
CA ASN A 150 11.62 5.30 7.41
C ASN A 150 13.13 5.02 7.42
N CYS A 151 13.63 4.35 6.39
CA CYS A 151 15.03 3.87 6.35
C CYS A 151 15.82 4.54 5.22
N GLY A 152 15.28 4.56 3.98
CA GLY A 152 16.03 4.92 2.79
C GLY A 152 16.69 6.30 2.87
N ILE A 153 15.94 7.32 3.28
CA ILE A 153 16.45 8.69 3.40
C ILE A 153 17.51 8.76 4.53
N ASN A 154 17.30 8.05 5.64
CA ASN A 154 18.23 8.04 6.76
C ASN A 154 19.59 7.40 6.44
N TYR A 155 19.65 6.51 5.45
CA TYR A 155 20.92 5.95 4.97
C TYR A 155 21.83 6.97 4.29
N SER A 156 21.27 8.06 3.78
CA SER A 156 22.01 9.13 3.10
C SER A 156 22.41 10.28 4.03
N ARG A 157 22.24 10.13 5.35
CA ARG A 157 22.69 11.12 6.34
C ARG A 157 24.20 11.08 6.50
N ALA A 158 24.75 12.24 6.85
CA ALA A 158 26.14 12.34 7.26
C ALA A 158 26.43 11.40 8.45
N THR A 159 27.57 10.76 8.44
CA THR A 159 27.99 9.91 9.54
C THR A 159 28.23 10.73 10.82
N PHE A 160 28.13 10.09 11.97
CA PHE A 160 28.42 10.76 13.26
C PHE A 160 29.83 11.36 13.27
N ALA A 161 30.79 10.65 12.71
CA ALA A 161 32.17 11.10 12.62
C ALA A 161 32.30 12.37 11.77
N GLU A 162 31.64 12.44 10.62
CA GLU A 162 31.63 13.64 9.78
C GLU A 162 30.95 14.82 10.48
N THR A 163 29.83 14.56 11.18
CA THR A 163 29.10 15.61 11.90
C THR A 163 29.89 16.17 13.08
N CYS A 164 30.67 15.32 13.77
CA CYS A 164 31.47 15.71 14.93
C CYS A 164 32.95 16.09 14.58
N GLY A 165 33.32 16.02 13.29
CA GLY A 165 34.69 16.30 12.85
C GLY A 165 35.72 15.31 13.41
N LEU A 166 35.32 14.09 13.74
CA LEU A 166 36.21 13.07 14.27
C LEU A 166 37.04 12.48 13.14
N PRO A 167 38.36 12.36 13.30
CA PRO A 167 39.18 11.67 12.31
C PRO A 167 38.86 10.17 12.35
N VAL A 168 38.27 9.67 11.27
CA VAL A 168 38.04 8.24 11.09
C VAL A 168 39.31 7.65 10.51
N GLN A 169 39.97 6.77 11.26
CA GLN A 169 41.09 5.97 10.78
C GLN A 169 40.58 4.55 10.51
N ASP A 170 41.06 3.97 9.43
CA ASP A 170 40.82 2.56 9.15
C ASP A 170 41.53 1.73 10.21
N SER A 171 40.77 0.99 11.01
CA SER A 171 41.33 0.11 12.03
C SER A 171 41.43 -1.32 11.51
N SER A 172 42.50 -2.02 11.89
CA SER A 172 42.65 -3.43 11.56
C SER A 172 41.70 -4.30 12.39
N GLN A 173 41.44 -5.52 11.92
CA GLN A 173 40.59 -6.46 12.63
C GLN A 173 41.18 -6.80 14.03
N GLU A 174 42.49 -6.83 14.15
CA GLU A 174 43.20 -7.10 15.40
C GLU A 174 43.07 -5.97 16.42
N GLU A 175 43.11 -4.72 15.96
CA GLU A 175 42.89 -3.54 16.82
C GLU A 175 41.44 -3.53 17.33
N LEU A 176 40.48 -3.85 16.49
CA LEU A 176 39.06 -3.94 16.87
C LEU A 176 38.86 -5.04 17.93
N GLN A 177 39.51 -6.19 17.76
CA GLN A 177 39.42 -7.30 18.71
C GLN A 177 40.06 -6.91 20.06
N THR A 178 41.19 -6.24 20.03
CA THR A 178 41.86 -5.75 21.23
C THR A 178 41.01 -4.73 21.98
N LEU A 179 40.36 -3.84 21.26
CA LEU A 179 39.41 -2.87 21.82
C LEU A 179 38.22 -3.55 22.48
N CYS A 180 37.62 -4.55 21.81
CA CYS A 180 36.52 -5.32 22.37
C CYS A 180 36.90 -6.06 23.64
N VAL A 181 38.08 -6.68 23.69
CA VAL A 181 38.61 -7.34 24.89
C VAL A 181 38.82 -6.35 26.02
N SER A 182 39.41 -5.18 25.75
CA SER A 182 39.63 -4.14 26.75
C SER A 182 38.33 -3.60 27.35
N LEU A 183 37.27 -3.43 26.51
CA LEU A 183 35.98 -2.96 26.98
C LEU A 183 35.21 -3.99 27.82
N THR A 184 35.51 -5.29 27.65
CA THR A 184 34.85 -6.36 28.44
C THR A 184 35.55 -6.59 29.78
N GLN A 185 36.73 -6.02 29.99
CA GLN A 185 37.50 -6.11 31.27
C GLN A 185 37.22 -4.97 32.26
N HIS A 186 36.46 -3.96 31.81
CA HIS A 186 35.96 -2.86 32.63
C HIS A 186 34.46 -3.04 32.94
#